data_2366b4962895f09dc88562e697537386
#
_entry.id   2366b4962895f09dc88562e697537386
#
_cell.length_a   1.000
_cell.length_b   1.000
_cell.length_c   1.000
_cell.angle_alpha   90.00
_cell.angle_beta   90.00
_cell.angle_gamma   90.00
#
_symmetry.space_group_name_H-M   'P 1'
#
loop_
_entity.id
_entity.type
_entity.pdbx_description
1 polymer ?
#
loop_
_entity_poly.entity_id
_entity_poly.type
_entity_poly.pdbx_seq_one_letter_code
_entity_poly.pdbx_strand_id
1 'polypeptide(L)'
;MNQIAYCNRIIFLLIFIFSIPLEAKLLKPTKSSKEKEILMVNGKRRLYYPISDEGTHYAVQGPTRIEFISRYPVIKNHKKSHPFKYLIVIDGEDTVSVRHRYKVQRSISSIQHPKHRYTYSGNYFINLEKGSHTIELLTDDNQKYPVLMRVLAKEFESMGKDKKVLKPMVHKNSLDLISDGKSIKYFECAPGLPLQIEATGKKTLRILTRLQFSDSMGQEDSYRIRVSEGTKVLGTYYFNTERSPSSQIEERMDRVPGKWRSCEVDVPKGKHRFNIEVLDKDKVVLTRFILY
;
A
#
# COMPACT_ATOMS: atom_id res chain seq x y z
N MET A 1 -54.28 30.72 -45.11
CA MET A 1 -54.23 30.13 -43.75
C MET A 1 -52.97 29.24 -43.71
N ASN A 2 -51.89 29.80 -43.12
CA ASN A 2 -50.61 29.14 -43.06
C ASN A 2 -50.45 28.54 -41.66
N GLN A 3 -50.31 27.22 -41.58
CA GLN A 3 -49.89 26.52 -40.37
C GLN A 3 -48.36 26.44 -40.35
N ILE A 4 -47.76 27.07 -39.39
CA ILE A 4 -46.29 27.00 -39.11
C ILE A 4 -46.09 25.81 -38.22
N ALA A 5 -45.42 24.79 -38.71
CA ALA A 5 -44.99 23.62 -37.94
C ALA A 5 -43.74 23.99 -37.12
N TYR A 6 -43.85 24.00 -35.80
CA TYR A 6 -42.71 24.11 -34.86
C TYR A 6 -42.00 22.75 -34.76
N CYS A 7 -40.83 22.72 -35.31
CA CYS A 7 -39.90 21.55 -35.18
C CYS A 7 -39.12 21.71 -33.86
N ASN A 8 -39.57 21.04 -32.78
CA ASN A 8 -38.82 20.90 -31.54
C ASN A 8 -37.61 19.99 -31.74
N ARG A 9 -36.44 20.61 -31.89
CA ARG A 9 -35.14 19.92 -31.79
C ARG A 9 -34.78 19.75 -30.32
N ILE A 10 -35.04 18.56 -29.77
CA ILE A 10 -34.53 18.15 -28.47
C ILE A 10 -33.05 17.82 -28.69
N ILE A 11 -32.18 18.69 -28.25
CA ILE A 11 -30.71 18.43 -28.18
C ILE A 11 -30.49 17.55 -26.95
N PHE A 12 -30.29 16.25 -27.18
CA PHE A 12 -29.77 15.34 -26.15
C PHE A 12 -28.31 15.65 -25.92
N LEU A 13 -28.03 16.38 -24.85
CA LEU A 13 -26.67 16.58 -24.33
C LEU A 13 -26.22 15.27 -23.68
N LEU A 14 -25.53 14.41 -24.42
CA LEU A 14 -24.88 13.23 -23.91
C LEU A 14 -23.70 13.68 -23.02
N ILE A 15 -23.94 13.77 -21.72
CA ILE A 15 -22.89 13.96 -20.73
C ILE A 15 -22.15 12.63 -20.65
N PHE A 16 -21.08 12.50 -21.42
CA PHE A 16 -20.07 11.45 -21.20
C PHE A 16 -19.40 11.72 -19.85
N ILE A 17 -19.87 11.06 -18.81
CA ILE A 17 -19.13 10.97 -17.54
C ILE A 17 -17.93 10.10 -17.84
N PHE A 18 -16.82 10.72 -18.26
CA PHE A 18 -15.53 10.08 -18.24
C PHE A 18 -15.22 9.77 -16.78
N SER A 19 -15.35 8.52 -16.39
CA SER A 19 -14.70 8.02 -15.17
C SER A 19 -13.19 8.14 -15.41
N ILE A 20 -12.62 9.27 -14.98
CA ILE A 20 -11.18 9.48 -14.97
C ILE A 20 -10.63 8.41 -14.05
N PRO A 21 -9.81 7.46 -14.54
CA PRO A 21 -9.16 6.51 -13.66
C PRO A 21 -8.36 7.32 -12.64
N LEU A 22 -8.53 7.01 -11.38
CA LEU A 22 -7.86 7.66 -10.26
C LEU A 22 -6.35 7.38 -10.38
N GLU A 23 -5.66 8.25 -11.11
CA GLU A 23 -4.25 8.06 -11.43
C GLU A 23 -3.40 8.44 -10.21
N ALA A 24 -2.50 7.53 -9.81
CA ALA A 24 -1.57 7.80 -8.75
C ALA A 24 -0.67 9.00 -9.09
N LYS A 25 -0.74 10.05 -8.28
CA LYS A 25 0.03 11.29 -8.44
C LYS A 25 1.47 11.09 -8.00
N LEU A 26 2.43 11.35 -8.89
CA LEU A 26 3.84 11.39 -8.51
C LEU A 26 4.11 12.61 -7.61
N LEU A 27 4.60 12.35 -6.41
CA LEU A 27 5.10 13.39 -5.52
C LEU A 27 6.53 13.75 -5.90
N LYS A 28 6.80 15.06 -5.97
CA LYS A 28 8.14 15.61 -6.09
C LYS A 28 8.61 16.01 -4.70
N PRO A 29 9.90 15.79 -4.36
CA PRO A 29 10.41 16.25 -3.08
C PRO A 29 10.34 17.78 -3.01
N THR A 30 10.02 18.30 -1.83
CA THR A 30 10.06 19.73 -1.50
C THR A 30 11.49 20.18 -1.19
N LYS A 31 12.31 19.25 -0.66
CA LYS A 31 13.75 19.45 -0.43
C LYS A 31 14.49 18.15 -0.79
N SER A 32 15.53 18.27 -1.60
CA SER A 32 16.46 17.19 -1.94
C SER A 32 17.76 17.81 -2.47
N SER A 33 18.91 17.31 -2.01
CA SER A 33 20.24 17.76 -2.48
C SER A 33 20.74 16.99 -3.71
N LYS A 34 20.06 15.90 -4.10
CA LYS A 34 20.47 15.04 -5.23
C LYS A 34 19.55 15.21 -6.44
N GLU A 35 20.15 15.17 -7.62
CA GLU A 35 19.40 15.23 -8.87
C GLU A 35 18.55 13.97 -9.10
N LYS A 36 17.42 14.17 -9.78
CA LYS A 36 16.50 13.08 -10.19
C LYS A 36 17.17 12.13 -11.17
N GLU A 37 16.80 10.86 -11.11
CA GLU A 37 17.26 9.81 -12.02
C GLU A 37 16.08 9.24 -12.83
N ILE A 38 16.27 9.04 -14.13
CA ILE A 38 15.25 8.48 -15.03
C ILE A 38 15.59 7.03 -15.31
N LEU A 39 14.75 6.13 -14.84
CA LEU A 39 14.84 4.70 -15.13
C LEU A 39 13.87 4.30 -16.25
N MET A 40 14.36 3.48 -17.16
CA MET A 40 13.54 2.75 -18.13
C MET A 40 13.00 1.48 -17.47
N VAL A 41 11.70 1.45 -17.20
CA VAL A 41 11.00 0.34 -16.55
C VAL A 41 9.89 -0.16 -17.47
N ASN A 42 10.00 -1.39 -17.96
CA ASN A 42 9.06 -1.96 -18.93
C ASN A 42 8.80 -1.04 -20.14
N GLY A 43 9.87 -0.49 -20.71
CA GLY A 43 9.81 0.43 -21.85
C GLY A 43 9.31 1.84 -21.56
N LYS A 44 8.95 2.15 -20.32
CA LYS A 44 8.44 3.47 -19.91
C LYS A 44 9.47 4.22 -19.07
N ARG A 45 9.64 5.53 -19.33
CA ARG A 45 10.45 6.42 -18.49
C ARG A 45 9.77 6.61 -17.14
N ARG A 46 10.50 6.35 -16.06
CA ARG A 46 10.04 6.53 -14.68
C ARG A 46 11.03 7.38 -13.91
N LEU A 47 10.51 8.42 -13.29
CA LEU A 47 11.30 9.37 -12.52
C LEU A 47 11.47 8.84 -11.09
N TYR A 48 12.73 8.84 -10.62
CA TYR A 48 13.12 8.50 -9.25
C TYR A 48 13.95 9.63 -8.65
N TYR A 49 13.91 9.76 -7.33
CA TYR A 49 14.73 10.68 -6.56
C TYR A 49 15.64 9.87 -5.65
N PRO A 50 16.97 10.05 -5.72
CA PRO A 50 17.88 9.43 -4.76
C PRO A 50 17.59 10.00 -3.37
N ILE A 51 17.54 9.16 -2.34
CA ILE A 51 17.48 9.67 -0.97
C ILE A 51 18.80 10.38 -0.69
N SER A 52 18.73 11.64 -0.27
CA SER A 52 19.92 12.44 0.05
C SER A 52 20.41 12.17 1.46
N ASP A 53 21.67 12.46 1.71
CA ASP A 53 22.31 12.25 3.02
C ASP A 53 21.74 13.21 4.09
N GLU A 54 21.23 14.38 3.64
CA GLU A 54 20.53 15.37 4.48
C GLU A 54 19.01 15.11 4.59
N GLY A 55 18.52 13.94 4.13
CA GLY A 55 17.11 13.65 4.04
C GLY A 55 16.46 14.15 2.74
N THR A 56 15.39 13.49 2.35
CA THR A 56 14.55 13.89 1.20
C THR A 56 13.13 14.09 1.69
N HIS A 57 12.60 15.32 1.57
CA HIS A 57 11.34 15.72 2.20
C HIS A 57 10.21 15.83 1.19
N TYR A 58 9.00 15.49 1.63
CA TYR A 58 7.75 15.63 0.89
C TYR A 58 6.69 16.27 1.78
N ALA A 59 5.84 17.12 1.19
CA ALA A 59 4.62 17.60 1.81
C ALA A 59 3.41 16.94 1.14
N VAL A 60 2.49 16.45 1.93
CA VAL A 60 1.36 15.65 1.45
C VAL A 60 0.09 16.08 2.17
N GLN A 61 -1.02 16.16 1.42
CA GLN A 61 -2.34 16.38 1.98
C GLN A 61 -3.09 15.05 2.06
N GLY A 62 -3.53 14.68 3.25
CA GLY A 62 -4.41 13.53 3.50
C GLY A 62 -5.90 13.90 3.47
N PRO A 63 -6.82 12.90 3.44
CA PRO A 63 -6.51 11.48 3.56
C PRO A 63 -6.00 10.89 2.24
N THR A 64 -4.89 10.14 2.29
CA THR A 64 -4.29 9.55 1.09
C THR A 64 -3.45 8.32 1.45
N ARG A 65 -3.24 7.44 0.49
CA ARG A 65 -2.28 6.34 0.59
C ARG A 65 -1.01 6.70 -0.17
N ILE A 66 0.12 6.62 0.51
CA ILE A 66 1.44 6.84 -0.08
C ILE A 66 2.05 5.49 -0.44
N GLU A 67 2.49 5.36 -1.69
CA GLU A 67 3.27 4.23 -2.18
C GLU A 67 4.72 4.66 -2.38
N PHE A 68 5.63 4.02 -1.67
CA PHE A 68 7.08 4.15 -1.80
C PHE A 68 7.61 3.02 -2.67
N ILE A 69 8.05 3.34 -3.88
CA ILE A 69 8.66 2.39 -4.81
C ILE A 69 10.17 2.61 -4.78
N SER A 70 10.87 1.72 -4.08
CA SER A 70 12.31 1.82 -3.86
C SER A 70 13.10 0.88 -4.75
N ARG A 71 14.28 1.32 -5.20
CA ARG A 71 15.26 0.50 -5.94
C ARG A 71 16.66 0.82 -5.46
N TYR A 72 17.52 -0.19 -5.46
CA TYR A 72 18.91 -0.01 -5.07
C TYR A 72 19.83 -0.15 -6.29
N PRO A 73 20.74 0.82 -6.54
CA PRO A 73 21.70 0.71 -7.62
C PRO A 73 22.80 -0.31 -7.30
N VAL A 74 23.17 -1.09 -8.30
CA VAL A 74 24.19 -2.14 -8.21
C VAL A 74 25.21 -1.92 -9.32
N ILE A 75 26.42 -1.52 -8.96
CA ILE A 75 27.51 -1.24 -9.93
C ILE A 75 28.32 -2.50 -10.20
N LYS A 76 28.62 -3.28 -9.16
CA LYS A 76 29.33 -4.57 -9.28
C LYS A 76 28.39 -5.67 -8.80
N ASN A 77 28.03 -6.56 -9.70
CA ASN A 77 27.06 -7.64 -9.39
C ASN A 77 27.80 -8.96 -9.08
N HIS A 78 28.32 -9.08 -7.86
CA HIS A 78 28.92 -10.31 -7.37
C HIS A 78 28.02 -11.10 -6.41
N LYS A 79 26.89 -10.51 -5.98
CA LYS A 79 25.98 -11.12 -5.01
C LYS A 79 24.67 -11.56 -5.67
N LYS A 80 24.12 -12.66 -5.20
CA LYS A 80 22.84 -13.21 -5.66
C LYS A 80 21.65 -12.29 -5.33
N SER A 81 21.75 -11.51 -4.25
CA SER A 81 20.76 -10.52 -3.82
C SER A 81 21.41 -9.36 -3.07
N HIS A 82 20.78 -8.20 -3.10
CA HIS A 82 21.30 -6.95 -2.54
C HIS A 82 20.33 -6.45 -1.47
N PRO A 83 20.75 -6.42 -0.19
CA PRO A 83 20.00 -5.80 0.87
C PRO A 83 20.12 -4.28 0.78
N PHE A 84 19.06 -3.57 1.11
CA PHE A 84 19.07 -2.13 1.31
C PHE A 84 18.00 -1.73 2.32
N LYS A 85 18.20 -0.59 2.96
CA LYS A 85 17.38 -0.09 4.05
C LYS A 85 17.23 1.42 3.91
N TYR A 86 16.13 1.95 4.39
CA TYR A 86 15.89 3.38 4.55
C TYR A 86 14.88 3.60 5.68
N LEU A 87 14.82 4.82 6.17
CA LEU A 87 13.85 5.23 7.19
C LEU A 87 12.81 6.15 6.53
N ILE A 88 11.59 6.04 6.99
CA ILE A 88 10.50 6.97 6.69
C ILE A 88 10.11 7.61 8.01
N VAL A 89 10.26 8.93 8.10
CA VAL A 89 9.79 9.72 9.25
C VAL A 89 8.52 10.45 8.81
N ILE A 90 7.46 10.31 9.58
CA ILE A 90 6.16 10.93 9.34
C ILE A 90 5.93 11.97 10.41
N ASP A 91 5.68 13.22 10.01
CA ASP A 91 5.40 14.37 10.87
C ASP A 91 6.46 14.63 11.97
N GLY A 92 7.68 14.11 11.78
CA GLY A 92 8.77 14.21 12.75
C GLY A 92 8.65 13.28 13.96
N GLU A 93 7.60 12.48 14.06
CA GLU A 93 7.28 11.65 15.23
C GLU A 93 7.44 10.17 14.93
N ASP A 94 6.70 9.64 13.96
CA ASP A 94 6.71 8.23 13.63
C ASP A 94 7.87 7.85 12.72
N THR A 95 8.75 6.98 13.17
CA THR A 95 9.88 6.48 12.36
C THR A 95 9.69 5.02 11.98
N VAL A 96 9.59 4.76 10.68
CA VAL A 96 9.41 3.44 10.10
C VAL A 96 10.69 2.96 9.42
N SER A 97 11.29 1.89 9.92
CA SER A 97 12.46 1.26 9.30
C SER A 97 12.02 0.26 8.24
N VAL A 98 12.41 0.51 6.98
CA VAL A 98 12.09 -0.33 5.83
C VAL A 98 13.34 -1.08 5.36
N ARG A 99 13.25 -2.40 5.26
CA ARG A 99 14.33 -3.27 4.81
C ARG A 99 13.89 -4.13 3.65
N HIS A 100 14.71 -4.16 2.62
CA HIS A 100 14.49 -5.00 1.44
C HIS A 100 15.73 -5.83 1.12
N ARG A 101 15.51 -6.95 0.42
CA ARG A 101 16.57 -7.78 -0.15
C ARG A 101 16.10 -8.34 -1.48
N TYR A 102 16.62 -7.81 -2.57
CA TYR A 102 16.19 -8.18 -3.92
C TYR A 102 17.35 -8.53 -4.84
N LYS A 103 17.06 -9.34 -5.85
CA LYS A 103 17.95 -9.61 -6.99
C LYS A 103 17.96 -8.39 -7.92
N VAL A 104 18.94 -8.34 -8.80
CA VAL A 104 19.00 -7.39 -9.91
C VAL A 104 17.90 -7.70 -10.92
N GLN A 105 17.17 -6.67 -11.35
CA GLN A 105 16.24 -6.73 -12.44
C GLN A 105 16.92 -6.27 -13.75
N ARG A 106 17.23 -7.21 -14.62
CA ARG A 106 18.04 -6.97 -15.83
C ARG A 106 17.37 -6.03 -16.86
N SER A 107 16.05 -5.95 -16.86
CA SER A 107 15.26 -5.10 -17.77
C SER A 107 15.22 -3.63 -17.40
N ILE A 108 15.91 -3.23 -16.32
CA ILE A 108 15.96 -1.84 -15.86
C ILE A 108 17.31 -1.23 -16.22
N SER A 109 17.26 -0.05 -16.82
CA SER A 109 18.44 0.78 -17.11
C SER A 109 18.19 2.24 -16.72
N SER A 110 19.25 2.97 -16.40
CA SER A 110 19.20 4.40 -16.17
C SER A 110 19.65 5.15 -17.44
N ILE A 111 19.05 6.31 -17.66
CA ILE A 111 19.48 7.22 -18.75
C ILE A 111 20.79 7.91 -18.36
N GLN A 112 20.91 8.36 -17.11
CA GLN A 112 22.09 9.07 -16.61
C GLN A 112 23.27 8.12 -16.33
N HIS A 113 22.95 6.90 -15.87
CA HIS A 113 23.96 5.90 -15.45
C HIS A 113 23.77 4.56 -16.18
N PRO A 114 24.05 4.46 -17.48
CA PRO A 114 23.74 3.28 -18.30
C PRO A 114 24.50 2.01 -17.87
N LYS A 115 25.63 2.16 -17.16
CA LYS A 115 26.42 1.04 -16.60
C LYS A 115 25.86 0.50 -15.27
N HIS A 116 24.98 1.25 -14.60
CA HIS A 116 24.34 0.80 -13.35
C HIS A 116 23.24 -0.23 -13.64
N ARG A 117 23.08 -1.16 -12.71
CA ARG A 117 21.94 -2.08 -12.65
C ARG A 117 21.12 -1.74 -11.42
N TYR A 118 19.88 -2.21 -11.38
CA TYR A 118 18.96 -1.89 -10.29
C TYR A 118 18.27 -3.15 -9.80
N THR A 119 17.98 -3.20 -8.50
CA THR A 119 17.19 -4.28 -7.92
C THR A 119 15.74 -4.27 -8.43
N TYR A 120 15.02 -5.38 -8.22
CA TYR A 120 13.56 -5.33 -8.23
C TYR A 120 13.06 -4.26 -7.25
N SER A 121 11.88 -3.71 -7.52
CA SER A 121 11.30 -2.69 -6.65
C SER A 121 10.86 -3.28 -5.31
N GLY A 122 11.14 -2.57 -4.22
CA GLY A 122 10.45 -2.72 -2.96
C GLY A 122 9.27 -1.76 -2.91
N ASN A 123 8.07 -2.28 -2.66
CA ASN A 123 6.87 -1.46 -2.55
C ASN A 123 6.42 -1.42 -1.09
N TYR A 124 6.36 -0.22 -0.53
CA TYR A 124 5.93 0.03 0.83
C TYR A 124 4.80 1.05 0.83
N PHE A 125 3.79 0.85 1.66
CA PHE A 125 2.59 1.68 1.67
C PHE A 125 2.30 2.21 3.07
N ILE A 126 1.90 3.48 3.15
CA ILE A 126 1.45 4.14 4.38
C ILE A 126 0.15 4.85 4.07
N ASN A 127 -0.83 4.71 4.95
CA ASN A 127 -2.06 5.48 4.89
C ASN A 127 -1.91 6.71 5.79
N LEU A 128 -2.10 7.89 5.22
CA LEU A 128 -2.16 9.15 5.96
C LEU A 128 -3.61 9.53 6.21
N GLU A 129 -3.91 10.02 7.39
CA GLU A 129 -5.23 10.51 7.78
C GLU A 129 -5.51 11.90 7.19
N LYS A 130 -6.64 12.48 7.50
CA LYS A 130 -7.00 13.84 7.05
C LYS A 130 -6.09 14.86 7.73
N GLY A 131 -5.45 15.70 6.94
CA GLY A 131 -4.56 16.75 7.44
C GLY A 131 -3.38 17.00 6.49
N SER A 132 -2.52 17.93 6.88
CA SER A 132 -1.24 18.18 6.22
C SER A 132 -0.17 17.34 6.89
N HIS A 133 0.60 16.61 6.10
CA HIS A 133 1.64 15.71 6.58
C HIS A 133 2.98 16.03 5.94
N THR A 134 4.04 15.79 6.68
CA THR A 134 5.42 15.82 6.21
C THR A 134 5.98 14.41 6.20
N ILE A 135 6.70 14.06 5.14
CA ILE A 135 7.41 12.79 5.04
C ILE A 135 8.87 13.10 4.78
N GLU A 136 9.74 12.55 5.60
CA GLU A 136 11.19 12.60 5.42
C GLU A 136 11.72 11.20 5.17
N LEU A 137 12.53 11.05 4.12
CA LEU A 137 13.25 9.81 3.82
C LEU A 137 14.70 9.99 4.17
N LEU A 138 15.23 9.07 4.99
CA LEU A 138 16.61 9.07 5.44
C LEU A 138 17.33 7.81 4.95
N THR A 139 18.61 7.94 4.65
CA THR A 139 19.48 6.82 4.31
C THR A 139 19.93 6.08 5.57
N ASP A 140 20.37 4.85 5.40
CA ASP A 140 21.17 4.15 6.41
C ASP A 140 22.65 4.42 6.11
N ASP A 141 23.41 4.90 7.08
CA ASP A 141 24.82 5.30 6.98
C ASP A 141 25.76 4.20 6.41
N ASN A 142 25.34 2.95 6.52
CA ASN A 142 26.12 1.81 6.03
C ASN A 142 25.89 1.48 4.53
N GLN A 143 25.13 2.30 3.80
CA GLN A 143 24.84 2.05 2.39
C GLN A 143 25.80 2.78 1.46
N LYS A 144 26.43 2.02 0.56
CA LYS A 144 27.40 2.55 -0.40
C LYS A 144 26.77 3.49 -1.45
N TYR A 145 25.52 3.26 -1.80
CA TYR A 145 24.80 4.03 -2.82
C TYR A 145 23.44 4.47 -2.30
N PRO A 146 22.94 5.62 -2.75
CA PRO A 146 21.61 6.08 -2.34
C PRO A 146 20.52 5.16 -2.87
N VAL A 147 19.49 4.94 -2.07
CA VAL A 147 18.26 4.28 -2.52
C VAL A 147 17.52 5.24 -3.45
N LEU A 148 17.12 4.74 -4.61
CA LEU A 148 16.26 5.50 -5.52
C LEU A 148 14.81 5.32 -5.13
N MET A 149 14.12 6.43 -4.91
CA MET A 149 12.75 6.46 -4.46
C MET A 149 11.83 7.13 -5.47
N ARG A 150 10.69 6.51 -5.71
CA ARG A 150 9.55 7.07 -6.42
C ARG A 150 8.35 7.04 -5.48
N VAL A 151 7.85 8.21 -5.10
CA VAL A 151 6.75 8.35 -4.14
C VAL A 151 5.48 8.72 -4.90
N LEU A 152 4.42 7.96 -4.68
CA LEU A 152 3.11 8.16 -5.32
C LEU A 152 2.05 8.38 -4.24
N ALA A 153 1.22 9.41 -4.42
CA ALA A 153 -0.02 9.56 -3.65
C ALA A 153 -1.18 8.95 -4.44
N LYS A 154 -1.97 8.12 -3.77
CA LYS A 154 -3.18 7.50 -4.31
C LYS A 154 -4.36 7.82 -3.41
N GLU A 155 -5.44 8.29 -3.99
CA GLU A 155 -6.69 8.41 -3.26
C GLU A 155 -7.28 7.03 -2.94
N PHE A 156 -8.10 6.96 -1.90
CA PHE A 156 -8.82 5.73 -1.57
C PHE A 156 -9.97 5.53 -2.54
N GLU A 157 -10.00 4.39 -3.19
CA GLU A 157 -11.10 4.04 -4.08
C GLU A 157 -12.41 3.83 -3.29
N SER A 158 -13.52 4.36 -3.81
CA SER A 158 -14.84 4.02 -3.30
C SER A 158 -15.15 2.56 -3.68
N MET A 159 -15.70 1.80 -2.73
CA MET A 159 -16.16 0.43 -3.04
C MET A 159 -17.32 0.47 -4.02
N GLY A 160 -17.20 -0.24 -5.14
CA GLY A 160 -18.27 -0.43 -6.10
C GLY A 160 -19.51 -1.11 -5.48
N LYS A 161 -20.64 -1.07 -6.21
CA LYS A 161 -21.91 -1.69 -5.77
C LYS A 161 -21.81 -3.21 -5.71
N ASP A 162 -21.09 -3.84 -6.65
CA ASP A 162 -20.94 -5.29 -6.77
C ASP A 162 -19.78 -5.82 -5.92
N LYS A 163 -19.95 -5.78 -4.61
CA LYS A 163 -18.94 -6.26 -3.66
C LYS A 163 -19.25 -7.69 -3.18
N LYS A 164 -18.23 -8.52 -3.17
CA LYS A 164 -18.27 -9.90 -2.67
C LYS A 164 -17.31 -10.05 -1.50
N VAL A 165 -17.81 -10.56 -0.37
CA VAL A 165 -16.95 -10.97 0.75
C VAL A 165 -16.35 -12.33 0.41
N LEU A 166 -15.01 -12.43 0.52
CA LEU A 166 -14.29 -13.67 0.29
C LEU A 166 -13.87 -14.31 1.61
N LYS A 167 -13.89 -15.65 1.63
CA LYS A 167 -13.32 -16.46 2.71
C LYS A 167 -11.91 -16.90 2.30
N PRO A 168 -10.90 -16.81 3.19
CA PRO A 168 -9.57 -17.37 2.91
C PRO A 168 -9.64 -18.89 2.73
N MET A 169 -8.83 -19.41 1.82
CA MET A 169 -8.66 -20.84 1.60
C MET A 169 -7.86 -21.49 2.72
N VAL A 170 -6.88 -20.73 3.24
CA VAL A 170 -6.05 -21.16 4.37
C VAL A 170 -6.23 -20.13 5.49
N HIS A 171 -6.72 -20.59 6.61
CA HIS A 171 -6.82 -19.85 7.88
C HIS A 171 -6.85 -20.84 9.06
N LYS A 172 -6.35 -20.43 10.21
CA LYS A 172 -6.42 -21.23 11.44
C LYS A 172 -7.70 -20.92 12.22
N ASN A 173 -7.93 -19.63 12.49
CA ASN A 173 -9.04 -19.15 13.31
C ASN A 173 -9.91 -18.15 12.55
N SER A 174 -11.21 -18.16 12.86
CA SER A 174 -12.13 -17.08 12.50
C SER A 174 -12.84 -16.62 13.77
N LEU A 175 -13.12 -15.34 13.86
CA LEU A 175 -13.76 -14.70 15.02
C LEU A 175 -14.91 -13.83 14.53
N ASP A 176 -15.95 -13.75 15.32
CA ASP A 176 -17.04 -12.82 15.09
C ASP A 176 -16.79 -11.52 15.89
N LEU A 177 -16.86 -10.41 15.20
CA LEU A 177 -16.63 -9.08 15.74
C LEU A 177 -17.95 -8.33 15.73
N ILE A 178 -18.37 -7.88 16.90
CA ILE A 178 -19.56 -7.04 17.05
C ILE A 178 -19.15 -5.59 16.86
N SER A 179 -19.74 -4.93 15.88
CA SER A 179 -19.56 -3.48 15.64
C SER A 179 -20.88 -2.87 15.23
N ASP A 180 -21.28 -1.81 15.90
CA ASP A 180 -22.58 -1.15 15.69
C ASP A 180 -23.77 -2.11 15.71
N GLY A 181 -23.77 -3.06 16.65
CA GLY A 181 -24.81 -4.08 16.82
C GLY A 181 -24.84 -5.18 15.74
N LYS A 182 -23.84 -5.25 14.85
CA LYS A 182 -23.75 -6.25 13.79
C LYS A 182 -22.58 -7.19 14.05
N SER A 183 -22.84 -8.50 13.95
CA SER A 183 -21.78 -9.49 13.94
C SER A 183 -21.14 -9.60 12.56
N ILE A 184 -19.82 -9.47 12.51
CA ILE A 184 -19.03 -9.44 11.28
C ILE A 184 -17.88 -10.43 11.42
N LYS A 185 -17.81 -11.41 10.52
CA LYS A 185 -16.74 -12.41 10.52
C LYS A 185 -15.41 -11.85 10.03
N TYR A 186 -14.38 -12.08 10.85
CA TYR A 186 -12.98 -11.82 10.57
C TYR A 186 -12.14 -13.09 10.68
N PHE A 187 -10.97 -13.08 10.04
CA PHE A 187 -10.01 -14.18 10.08
C PHE A 187 -8.71 -13.68 10.74
N GLU A 188 -8.20 -14.50 11.64
CA GLU A 188 -6.99 -14.18 12.39
C GLU A 188 -5.74 -14.44 11.55
N CYS A 189 -4.91 -13.42 11.42
CA CYS A 189 -3.58 -13.46 10.83
C CYS A 189 -2.56 -13.16 11.92
N ALA A 190 -1.65 -14.08 12.17
CA ALA A 190 -0.63 -13.96 13.20
C ALA A 190 0.74 -14.38 12.66
N PRO A 191 1.85 -14.08 13.36
CA PRO A 191 3.17 -14.54 12.97
C PRO A 191 3.22 -16.05 12.79
N GLY A 192 3.72 -16.51 11.64
CA GLY A 192 3.74 -17.93 11.30
C GLY A 192 2.39 -18.55 10.91
N LEU A 193 1.30 -17.78 10.94
CA LEU A 193 -0.05 -18.21 10.56
C LEU A 193 -0.59 -17.29 9.43
N PRO A 194 -0.04 -17.37 8.23
CA PRO A 194 -0.47 -16.56 7.10
C PRO A 194 -1.88 -16.97 6.64
N LEU A 195 -2.58 -16.01 6.02
CA LEU A 195 -3.82 -16.27 5.33
C LEU A 195 -3.57 -16.40 3.83
N GLN A 196 -4.27 -17.30 3.18
CA GLN A 196 -4.26 -17.41 1.72
C GLN A 196 -5.65 -17.16 1.17
N ILE A 197 -5.77 -16.20 0.26
CA ILE A 197 -7.01 -15.82 -0.40
C ILE A 197 -6.90 -16.02 -1.90
N GLU A 198 -7.95 -16.57 -2.49
CA GLU A 198 -8.09 -16.69 -3.93
C GLU A 198 -9.07 -15.64 -4.45
N ALA A 199 -8.69 -14.90 -5.47
CA ALA A 199 -9.53 -13.92 -6.12
C ALA A 199 -9.44 -14.05 -7.65
N THR A 200 -10.57 -13.82 -8.31
CA THR A 200 -10.67 -13.86 -9.76
C THR A 200 -11.12 -12.49 -10.26
N GLY A 201 -10.42 -11.95 -11.18
CA GLY A 201 -10.74 -10.62 -11.61
C GLY A 201 -10.40 -10.38 -13.08
N LYS A 202 -10.62 -9.18 -13.51
CA LYS A 202 -10.06 -7.83 -13.34
C LYS A 202 -10.85 -7.04 -12.29
N LYS A 203 -10.38 -7.03 -11.06
CA LYS A 203 -11.06 -6.49 -9.87
C LYS A 203 -10.07 -5.94 -8.86
N THR A 204 -10.57 -5.32 -7.81
CA THR A 204 -9.79 -4.85 -6.66
C THR A 204 -10.11 -5.71 -5.43
N LEU A 205 -9.09 -6.25 -4.79
CA LEU A 205 -9.19 -6.92 -3.50
C LEU A 205 -8.87 -5.92 -2.40
N ARG A 206 -9.87 -5.53 -1.63
CA ARG A 206 -9.68 -4.75 -0.40
C ARG A 206 -9.51 -5.70 0.79
N ILE A 207 -8.45 -5.51 1.54
CA ILE A 207 -8.14 -6.22 2.76
C ILE A 207 -8.42 -5.25 3.91
N LEU A 208 -9.49 -5.48 4.65
CA LEU A 208 -9.78 -4.77 5.88
C LEU A 208 -8.99 -5.43 7.01
N THR A 209 -8.38 -4.64 7.87
CA THR A 209 -7.54 -5.11 8.97
C THR A 209 -7.89 -4.39 10.26
N ARG A 210 -7.79 -5.09 11.39
CA ARG A 210 -7.88 -4.54 12.75
C ARG A 210 -6.81 -5.19 13.62
N LEU A 211 -6.01 -4.40 14.30
CA LEU A 211 -5.08 -4.92 15.29
C LEU A 211 -5.88 -5.48 16.47
N GLN A 212 -5.46 -6.63 16.97
CA GLN A 212 -6.02 -7.19 18.20
C GLN A 212 -5.18 -6.72 19.39
N PHE A 213 -5.67 -5.72 20.11
CA PHE A 213 -4.99 -5.19 21.30
C PHE A 213 -5.15 -6.14 22.48
N SER A 214 -4.05 -6.39 23.18
CA SER A 214 -4.04 -7.05 24.50
C SER A 214 -4.00 -6.00 25.62
N ASP A 215 -4.27 -6.42 26.85
CA ASP A 215 -4.23 -5.50 28.00
C ASP A 215 -2.85 -4.85 28.25
N SER A 216 -1.77 -5.54 27.82
CA SER A 216 -0.40 -5.03 27.93
C SER A 216 -0.04 -3.98 26.88
N MET A 217 -0.88 -3.76 25.87
CA MET A 217 -0.66 -2.77 24.81
C MET A 217 -1.25 -1.42 25.21
N GLY A 218 -0.65 -0.32 24.69
CA GLY A 218 -1.17 1.05 24.88
C GLY A 218 -2.51 1.30 24.17
N GLN A 219 -2.92 2.56 24.12
CA GLN A 219 -4.13 3.00 23.40
C GLN A 219 -3.95 2.98 21.89
N GLU A 220 -2.73 3.23 21.43
CA GLU A 220 -2.32 3.24 20.03
C GLU A 220 -1.18 2.27 19.82
N ASP A 221 -1.13 1.69 18.63
CA ASP A 221 -0.02 0.85 18.20
C ASP A 221 0.00 0.69 16.68
N SER A 222 1.12 0.21 16.16
CA SER A 222 1.30 0.02 14.74
C SER A 222 1.55 -1.44 14.39
N TYR A 223 1.26 -1.80 13.13
CA TYR A 223 1.53 -3.13 12.61
C TYR A 223 1.77 -3.11 11.11
N ARG A 224 2.42 -4.15 10.63
CA ARG A 224 2.73 -4.32 9.21
C ARG A 224 2.16 -5.62 8.68
N ILE A 225 1.52 -5.53 7.53
CA ILE A 225 1.16 -6.72 6.76
C ILE A 225 1.91 -6.74 5.43
N ARG A 226 2.25 -7.93 4.97
CA ARG A 226 2.80 -8.16 3.64
C ARG A 226 1.81 -8.91 2.80
N VAL A 227 1.63 -8.47 1.57
CA VAL A 227 0.86 -9.18 0.56
C VAL A 227 1.81 -9.68 -0.52
N SER A 228 1.72 -10.96 -0.84
CA SER A 228 2.52 -11.58 -1.89
C SER A 228 1.70 -12.51 -2.78
N GLU A 229 2.17 -12.75 -3.99
CA GLU A 229 1.67 -13.74 -4.93
C GLU A 229 2.82 -14.70 -5.29
N GLY A 230 2.72 -15.94 -4.87
CA GLY A 230 3.85 -16.87 -4.91
C GLY A 230 5.06 -16.29 -4.18
N THR A 231 6.19 -16.16 -4.87
CA THR A 231 7.42 -15.57 -4.33
C THR A 231 7.53 -14.06 -4.51
N LYS A 232 6.58 -13.44 -5.22
CA LYS A 232 6.59 -12.02 -5.52
C LYS A 232 5.88 -11.24 -4.42
N VAL A 233 6.61 -10.39 -3.73
CA VAL A 233 6.02 -9.41 -2.80
C VAL A 233 5.36 -8.31 -3.62
N LEU A 234 4.06 -8.12 -3.44
CA LEU A 234 3.28 -7.06 -4.08
C LEU A 234 3.39 -5.76 -3.29
N GLY A 235 3.38 -5.84 -1.97
CA GLY A 235 3.56 -4.70 -1.10
C GLY A 235 3.66 -5.07 0.37
N THR A 236 4.24 -4.15 1.14
CA THR A 236 4.19 -4.14 2.60
C THR A 236 3.43 -2.89 3.01
N TYR A 237 2.45 -3.05 3.88
CA TYR A 237 1.55 -2.00 4.35
C TYR A 237 1.80 -1.75 5.83
N TYR A 238 2.05 -0.52 6.19
CA TYR A 238 2.16 -0.05 7.57
C TYR A 238 0.86 0.64 7.96
N PHE A 239 0.38 0.33 9.14
CA PHE A 239 -0.81 0.93 9.72
C PHE A 239 -0.54 1.35 11.16
N ASN A 240 -0.89 2.57 11.47
CA ASN A 240 -1.08 3.03 12.84
C ASN A 240 -2.56 2.95 13.17
N THR A 241 -2.92 2.51 14.37
CA THR A 241 -4.31 2.33 14.79
C THR A 241 -4.44 2.46 16.31
N GLU A 242 -5.61 2.83 16.74
CA GLU A 242 -5.99 2.94 18.15
C GLU A 242 -7.09 1.92 18.49
N ARG A 243 -7.31 1.65 19.78
CA ARG A 243 -8.39 0.79 20.26
C ARG A 243 -9.75 1.32 19.77
N SER A 244 -10.62 0.42 19.32
CA SER A 244 -11.97 0.78 18.89
C SER A 244 -12.91 0.89 20.08
N PRO A 245 -13.57 2.02 20.32
CA PRO A 245 -14.53 2.15 21.42
C PRO A 245 -15.87 1.45 21.15
N SER A 246 -16.18 1.14 19.88
CA SER A 246 -17.49 0.64 19.44
C SER A 246 -17.47 -0.79 18.91
N SER A 247 -16.36 -1.50 19.09
CA SER A 247 -16.23 -2.87 18.55
C SER A 247 -15.70 -3.82 19.62
N GLN A 248 -16.20 -5.05 19.62
CA GLN A 248 -15.83 -6.12 20.56
C GLN A 248 -15.61 -7.43 19.80
N ILE A 249 -14.74 -8.29 20.33
CA ILE A 249 -14.57 -9.67 19.85
C ILE A 249 -15.49 -10.57 20.69
N GLU A 250 -16.41 -11.29 20.06
CA GLU A 250 -17.48 -11.99 20.73
C GLU A 250 -16.97 -13.04 21.75
N GLU A 251 -15.91 -13.75 21.43
CA GLU A 251 -15.41 -14.86 22.24
C GLU A 251 -14.15 -14.51 23.06
N ARG A 252 -13.68 -13.25 23.02
CA ARG A 252 -12.42 -12.84 23.66
C ARG A 252 -12.54 -11.46 24.32
N MET A 253 -13.04 -11.44 25.54
CA MET A 253 -13.18 -10.20 26.31
C MET A 253 -11.83 -9.61 26.77
N ASP A 254 -10.76 -10.40 26.79
CA ASP A 254 -9.38 -9.99 27.09
C ASP A 254 -8.69 -9.25 25.91
N ARG A 255 -9.40 -9.08 24.80
CA ARG A 255 -8.88 -8.46 23.57
C ARG A 255 -9.82 -7.40 23.05
N VAL A 256 -9.23 -6.26 22.67
CA VAL A 256 -9.98 -5.15 22.06
C VAL A 256 -9.54 -5.00 20.60
N PRO A 257 -10.48 -4.98 19.64
CA PRO A 257 -10.12 -4.71 18.25
C PRO A 257 -9.73 -3.24 18.07
N GLY A 258 -8.70 -2.98 17.28
CA GLY A 258 -8.36 -1.64 16.83
C GLY A 258 -9.39 -1.08 15.86
N LYS A 259 -9.36 0.23 15.63
CA LYS A 259 -10.08 0.85 14.51
C LYS A 259 -9.64 0.18 13.20
N TRP A 260 -10.56 0.02 12.26
CA TRP A 260 -10.26 -0.66 11.01
C TRP A 260 -9.31 0.16 10.14
N ARG A 261 -8.44 -0.54 9.44
CA ARG A 261 -7.56 -0.02 8.38
C ARG A 261 -7.78 -0.85 7.13
N SER A 262 -7.34 -0.39 5.98
CA SER A 262 -7.45 -1.18 4.76
C SER A 262 -6.30 -0.96 3.80
N CYS A 263 -6.02 -1.97 3.00
CA CYS A 263 -5.23 -1.85 1.79
C CYS A 263 -5.96 -2.47 0.61
N GLU A 264 -5.49 -2.13 -0.58
CA GLU A 264 -6.06 -2.57 -1.85
C GLU A 264 -4.99 -3.21 -2.70
N VAL A 265 -5.36 -4.31 -3.34
CA VAL A 265 -4.50 -5.07 -4.22
C VAL A 265 -5.24 -5.25 -5.55
N ASP A 266 -4.59 -4.86 -6.65
CA ASP A 266 -5.13 -5.10 -7.99
C ASP A 266 -5.12 -6.60 -8.29
N VAL A 267 -6.27 -7.14 -8.69
CA VAL A 267 -6.43 -8.52 -9.16
C VAL A 267 -6.48 -8.50 -10.69
N PRO A 268 -5.43 -8.93 -11.39
CA PRO A 268 -5.41 -8.97 -12.84
C PRO A 268 -6.46 -9.92 -13.40
N LYS A 269 -6.59 -9.99 -14.74
CA LYS A 269 -7.45 -10.97 -15.40
C LYS A 269 -6.97 -12.41 -15.08
N GLY A 270 -7.88 -13.26 -14.66
CA GLY A 270 -7.58 -14.65 -14.30
C GLY A 270 -7.75 -14.93 -12.82
N LYS A 271 -7.28 -16.08 -12.38
CA LYS A 271 -7.35 -16.59 -11.02
C LYS A 271 -6.01 -16.36 -10.33
N HIS A 272 -6.03 -15.68 -9.20
CA HIS A 272 -4.84 -15.27 -8.46
C HIS A 272 -4.93 -15.71 -7.00
N ARG A 273 -3.79 -16.08 -6.42
CA ARG A 273 -3.67 -16.47 -5.01
C ARG A 273 -2.74 -15.51 -4.31
N PHE A 274 -3.27 -14.84 -3.30
CA PHE A 274 -2.52 -13.90 -2.48
C PHE A 274 -2.27 -14.50 -1.11
N ASN A 275 -1.06 -14.31 -0.62
CA ASN A 275 -0.65 -14.68 0.71
C ASN A 275 -0.52 -13.40 1.56
N ILE A 276 -1.13 -13.39 2.74
CA ILE A 276 -1.15 -12.26 3.66
C ILE A 276 -0.44 -12.68 4.94
N GLU A 277 0.57 -11.91 5.34
CA GLU A 277 1.40 -12.18 6.50
C GLU A 277 1.48 -10.95 7.41
N VAL A 278 1.42 -11.15 8.71
CA VAL A 278 1.83 -10.16 9.70
C VAL A 278 3.33 -10.25 9.91
N LEU A 279 4.03 -9.11 9.85
CA LEU A 279 5.50 -9.06 9.95
C LEU A 279 6.00 -8.86 11.37
N ASP A 280 5.18 -8.30 12.24
CA ASP A 280 5.52 -7.97 13.62
C ASP A 280 5.22 -9.16 14.51
N LYS A 281 6.24 -9.68 15.19
CA LYS A 281 6.22 -10.98 15.88
C LYS A 281 5.24 -11.07 17.07
N ASP A 282 4.89 -9.92 17.62
CA ASP A 282 4.02 -9.77 18.79
C ASP A 282 2.60 -9.33 18.44
N LYS A 283 2.29 -9.17 17.14
CA LYS A 283 1.00 -8.63 16.69
C LYS A 283 0.09 -9.72 16.09
N VAL A 284 -1.19 -9.61 16.41
CA VAL A 284 -2.25 -10.40 15.81
C VAL A 284 -3.23 -9.45 15.12
N VAL A 285 -3.58 -9.74 13.88
CA VAL A 285 -4.41 -8.87 13.04
C VAL A 285 -5.64 -9.64 12.58
N LEU A 286 -6.80 -9.08 12.82
CA LEU A 286 -8.07 -9.57 12.28
C LEU A 286 -8.23 -9.03 10.86
N THR A 287 -8.53 -9.90 9.91
CA THR A 287 -8.64 -9.54 8.49
C THR A 287 -9.97 -9.94 7.89
N ARG A 288 -10.46 -9.13 6.95
CA ARG A 288 -11.63 -9.41 6.14
C ARG A 288 -11.38 -9.00 4.70
N PHE A 289 -11.87 -9.77 3.75
CA PHE A 289 -11.59 -9.64 2.34
C PHE A 289 -12.83 -9.26 1.56
N ILE A 290 -12.74 -8.19 0.76
CA ILE A 290 -13.83 -7.71 -0.09
C ILE A 290 -13.29 -7.56 -1.51
N LEU A 291 -13.93 -8.23 -2.47
CA LEU A 291 -13.63 -8.16 -3.89
C LEU A 291 -14.70 -7.32 -4.59
N TYR A 292 -14.30 -6.32 -5.41
CA TYR A 292 -15.22 -5.45 -6.17
C TYR A 292 -14.63 -5.00 -7.50
#